data_d8de4531b8223588c5b851182757df86
#
_entry.id   d8de4531b8223588c5b851182757df86
#
_cell.length_a   1.000
_cell.length_b   1.000
_cell.length_c   1.000
_cell.angle_alpha   90.00
_cell.angle_beta   90.00
_cell.angle_gamma   90.00
#
_symmetry.space_group_name_H-M   'P 1'
#
loop_
_entity.id
_entity.type
_entity.pdbx_description
1 polymer ?
#
loop_
_entity_poly.entity_id
_entity_poly.type
_entity_poly.pdbx_seq_one_letter_code
_entity_poly.pdbx_strand_id
1 'polypeptide(L)'
;MQKSMILFGATAMVLLAGCEKAEAPAPAPTETTVVPDETVPADDATDPEADPATAPHRFASWAGKWTGVEGMFVTITPGEPGKYKLEMQSDLDTKGTYDGNDSEHGIKFKRGNEELSLRRGNGDETGLKWLAGKKECLIVKDGEGYCRD
;
A
#
# COMPACT_ATOMS: atom_id res chain seq x y z
N MET A 1 -17.43 -34.13 40.51
CA MET A 1 -16.86 -33.75 41.80
C MET A 1 -15.43 -33.35 41.59
N GLN A 2 -15.14 -32.12 41.59
CA GLN A 2 -14.10 -31.42 42.36
C GLN A 2 -13.99 -29.98 41.87
N LYS A 3 -14.46 -29.10 42.75
CA LYS A 3 -14.25 -27.66 42.71
C LYS A 3 -12.80 -27.39 43.12
N SER A 4 -12.13 -26.48 42.43
CA SER A 4 -11.00 -25.77 43.00
C SER A 4 -11.09 -24.31 42.63
N MET A 5 -11.36 -23.55 43.65
CA MET A 5 -11.37 -22.12 43.82
C MET A 5 -9.97 -21.71 44.31
N ILE A 6 -9.34 -20.73 43.74
CA ILE A 6 -8.30 -19.86 44.31
C ILE A 6 -8.34 -18.57 43.48
N LEU A 7 -8.84 -17.49 43.92
CA LEU A 7 -8.49 -16.45 44.90
C LEU A 7 -7.20 -15.67 44.59
N PHE A 8 -7.43 -14.36 44.36
CA PHE A 8 -6.64 -13.17 44.70
C PHE A 8 -5.32 -12.86 44.02
N GLY A 9 -5.26 -11.66 43.46
CA GLY A 9 -4.06 -10.88 43.21
C GLY A 9 -4.37 -9.50 42.64
N ALA A 10 -4.75 -8.56 43.52
CA ALA A 10 -4.76 -7.13 43.25
C ALA A 10 -3.35 -6.58 43.46
N THR A 11 -2.95 -5.62 42.67
CA THR A 11 -1.94 -4.55 42.89
C THR A 11 -1.34 -4.18 41.50
N ALA A 12 -1.04 -2.97 41.06
CA ALA A 12 -0.97 -1.66 41.67
C ALA A 12 -1.00 -0.62 40.55
N MET A 13 -1.59 0.52 40.80
CA MET A 13 -1.46 1.80 40.11
C MET A 13 0.02 2.20 40.01
N VAL A 14 0.43 2.66 38.84
CA VAL A 14 1.51 3.65 38.72
C VAL A 14 1.05 4.72 37.73
N LEU A 15 0.69 5.86 38.29
CA LEU A 15 0.55 7.14 37.64
C LEU A 15 1.95 7.70 37.40
N LEU A 16 2.28 8.00 36.17
CA LEU A 16 3.37 8.94 35.85
C LEU A 16 2.84 9.97 34.87
N ALA A 17 2.46 11.09 35.44
CA ALA A 17 2.31 12.35 34.72
C ALA A 17 3.71 12.84 34.32
N GLY A 18 3.88 13.19 33.08
CA GLY A 18 5.04 13.85 32.53
C GLY A 18 4.59 14.77 31.42
N CYS A 19 4.15 15.97 31.80
CA CYS A 19 4.06 17.10 30.89
C CYS A 19 5.48 17.60 30.62
N GLU A 20 5.85 17.73 29.36
CA GLU A 20 6.77 18.81 28.98
C GLU A 20 6.45 19.23 27.55
N LYS A 21 5.79 20.35 27.46
CA LYS A 21 5.54 21.14 26.27
C LYS A 21 6.79 21.94 25.97
N ALA A 22 7.51 21.57 24.95
CA ALA A 22 8.57 22.43 24.39
C ALA A 22 8.00 23.22 23.21
N GLU A 23 7.81 24.47 23.46
CA GLU A 23 7.48 25.52 22.50
C GLU A 23 8.74 25.84 21.70
N ALA A 24 8.75 25.62 20.40
CA ALA A 24 9.81 26.04 19.51
C ALA A 24 9.43 27.37 18.85
N PRO A 25 10.35 28.35 18.80
CA PRO A 25 10.07 29.69 18.25
C PRO A 25 9.99 29.65 16.72
N ALA A 26 9.06 30.44 16.20
CA ALA A 26 8.86 30.68 14.79
C ALA A 26 10.06 31.42 14.16
N PRO A 27 10.52 31.06 12.98
CA PRO A 27 11.40 31.91 12.19
C PRO A 27 10.61 32.99 11.46
N ALA A 28 11.13 34.17 11.51
CA ALA A 28 10.62 35.38 10.89
C ALA A 28 10.68 35.32 9.35
N PRO A 29 9.87 36.14 8.68
CA PRO A 29 9.79 36.14 7.22
C PRO A 29 11.01 36.86 6.61
N THR A 30 11.59 36.23 5.61
CA THR A 30 12.60 36.89 4.77
C THR A 30 11.95 37.33 3.46
N GLU A 31 12.08 38.58 3.19
CA GLU A 31 11.54 39.32 2.06
C GLU A 31 12.07 38.82 0.71
N THR A 32 11.15 38.77 -0.23
CA THR A 32 11.16 39.25 -1.60
C THR A 32 12.51 39.37 -2.30
N THR A 33 12.70 38.60 -3.35
CA THR A 33 13.41 39.06 -4.53
C THR A 33 12.60 38.70 -5.78
N VAL A 34 12.06 39.73 -6.37
CA VAL A 34 11.39 39.73 -7.69
C VAL A 34 12.47 39.47 -8.73
N VAL A 35 12.30 38.47 -9.55
CA VAL A 35 13.09 38.25 -10.76
C VAL A 35 12.16 38.39 -11.97
N PRO A 36 12.58 39.11 -13.01
CA PRO A 36 11.68 39.47 -14.10
C PRO A 36 11.39 38.29 -15.02
N ASP A 37 10.18 38.34 -15.50
CA ASP A 37 9.63 37.79 -16.71
C ASP A 37 10.69 37.58 -17.81
N GLU A 38 10.92 36.31 -18.18
CA GLU A 38 11.55 35.95 -19.43
C GLU A 38 10.65 34.97 -20.15
N THR A 39 9.94 35.53 -21.10
CA THR A 39 9.12 34.87 -22.10
C THR A 39 9.92 33.78 -22.82
N VAL A 40 9.65 32.53 -22.52
CA VAL A 40 10.16 31.39 -23.28
C VAL A 40 9.15 31.10 -24.41
N PRO A 41 9.57 31.10 -25.67
CA PRO A 41 8.72 30.69 -26.77
C PRO A 41 8.30 29.23 -26.62
N ALA A 42 7.06 28.95 -26.93
CA ALA A 42 6.56 27.59 -27.08
C ALA A 42 7.31 26.90 -28.21
N ASP A 43 8.30 26.11 -27.86
CA ASP A 43 8.85 25.12 -28.78
C ASP A 43 7.93 23.91 -28.79
N ASP A 44 7.45 23.64 -29.97
CA ASP A 44 6.80 22.43 -30.45
C ASP A 44 7.58 21.21 -29.94
N ALA A 45 7.24 20.72 -28.75
CA ALA A 45 7.77 19.47 -28.23
C ALA A 45 7.07 18.35 -28.99
N THR A 46 7.66 17.97 -30.09
CA THR A 46 7.53 16.62 -30.63
C THR A 46 7.79 15.68 -29.48
N ASP A 47 6.72 15.03 -29.02
CA ASP A 47 6.74 13.98 -28.00
C ASP A 47 7.81 12.94 -28.42
N PRO A 48 8.95 12.82 -27.75
CA PRO A 48 9.89 11.79 -28.08
C PRO A 48 9.18 10.48 -27.85
N GLU A 49 9.02 9.72 -28.91
CA GLU A 49 8.54 8.35 -28.92
C GLU A 49 9.19 7.63 -27.72
N ALA A 50 8.43 7.49 -26.63
CA ALA A 50 8.95 6.97 -25.38
C ALA A 50 9.49 5.58 -25.67
N ASP A 51 10.79 5.41 -25.44
CA ASP A 51 11.46 4.11 -25.54
C ASP A 51 10.60 3.08 -24.78
N PRO A 52 10.11 2.01 -25.42
CA PRO A 52 9.30 1.01 -24.76
C PRO A 52 9.97 0.40 -23.50
N ALA A 53 11.31 0.52 -23.39
CA ALA A 53 12.06 0.14 -22.20
C ALA A 53 11.87 1.12 -21.03
N THR A 54 11.45 2.36 -21.29
CA THR A 54 11.20 3.40 -20.28
C THR A 54 9.72 3.73 -20.10
N ALA A 55 8.83 3.04 -20.80
CA ALA A 55 7.40 3.23 -20.65
C ALA A 55 7.01 3.02 -19.17
N PRO A 56 6.30 3.98 -18.56
CA PRO A 56 5.90 3.83 -17.17
C PRO A 56 5.01 2.60 -17.00
N HIS A 57 5.24 1.84 -15.94
CA HIS A 57 4.38 0.72 -15.59
C HIS A 57 2.94 1.20 -15.42
N ARG A 58 1.99 0.54 -16.06
CA ARG A 58 0.57 0.89 -15.99
C ARG A 58 0.05 0.97 -14.55
N PHE A 59 0.56 0.10 -13.68
CA PHE A 59 0.22 0.05 -12.26
C PHE A 59 1.39 0.44 -11.36
N ALA A 60 2.23 1.40 -11.77
CA ALA A 60 3.36 1.89 -10.98
C ALA A 60 2.93 2.40 -9.59
N SER A 61 1.76 3.01 -9.49
CA SER A 61 1.19 3.50 -8.23
C SER A 61 0.83 2.37 -7.25
N TRP A 62 0.78 1.12 -7.70
CA TRP A 62 0.53 -0.03 -6.84
C TRP A 62 1.79 -0.61 -6.22
N ALA A 63 2.96 -0.11 -6.59
CA ALA A 63 4.22 -0.54 -6.01
C ALA A 63 4.24 -0.39 -4.48
N GLY A 64 4.91 -1.32 -3.81
CA GLY A 64 5.02 -1.37 -2.36
C GLY A 64 4.12 -2.39 -1.71
N LYS A 65 3.99 -2.30 -0.39
CA LYS A 65 3.29 -3.28 0.43
C LYS A 65 1.83 -2.89 0.66
N TRP A 66 0.96 -3.88 0.53
CA TRP A 66 -0.46 -3.85 0.84
C TRP A 66 -0.76 -4.95 1.85
N THR A 67 -1.60 -4.67 2.82
CA THR A 67 -1.85 -5.56 3.95
C THR A 67 -3.31 -6.04 3.96
N GLY A 68 -3.50 -7.34 4.12
CA GLY A 68 -4.79 -7.96 4.32
C GLY A 68 -5.07 -8.24 5.81
N VAL A 69 -5.92 -9.21 6.07
CA VAL A 69 -6.22 -9.70 7.43
C VAL A 69 -5.29 -10.85 7.81
N GLU A 70 -5.17 -11.13 9.10
CA GLU A 70 -4.47 -12.32 9.63
C GLU A 70 -3.04 -12.53 9.08
N GLY A 71 -2.31 -11.45 8.84
CA GLY A 71 -0.95 -11.53 8.31
C GLY A 71 -0.86 -11.63 6.78
N MET A 72 -1.99 -11.64 6.08
CA MET A 72 -2.01 -11.57 4.62
C MET A 72 -1.36 -10.27 4.12
N PHE A 73 -0.60 -10.37 3.05
CA PHE A 73 -0.02 -9.19 2.39
C PHE A 73 0.31 -9.49 0.92
N VAL A 74 0.48 -8.43 0.16
CA VAL A 74 1.16 -8.43 -1.13
C VAL A 74 2.15 -7.27 -1.19
N THR A 75 3.38 -7.57 -1.62
CA THR A 75 4.37 -6.56 -1.97
C THR A 75 4.57 -6.60 -3.48
N ILE A 76 4.34 -5.48 -4.13
CA ILE A 76 4.44 -5.33 -5.58
C ILE A 76 5.73 -4.59 -5.91
N THR A 77 6.61 -5.23 -6.64
CA THR A 77 7.86 -4.63 -7.12
C THR A 77 7.80 -4.57 -8.65
N PRO A 78 7.81 -3.37 -9.24
CA PRO A 78 7.94 -3.22 -10.69
C PRO A 78 9.27 -3.78 -11.17
N GLY A 79 9.22 -4.49 -12.31
CA GLY A 79 10.40 -5.01 -13.00
C GLY A 79 10.59 -4.37 -14.37
N GLU A 80 10.69 -5.18 -15.42
CA GLU A 80 10.66 -4.71 -16.81
C GLU A 80 9.28 -4.10 -17.14
N PRO A 81 9.16 -3.28 -18.18
CA PRO A 81 7.89 -2.71 -18.59
C PRO A 81 6.76 -3.74 -18.68
N GLY A 82 5.67 -3.48 -17.98
CA GLY A 82 4.53 -4.39 -17.90
C GLY A 82 4.73 -5.65 -17.06
N LYS A 83 5.87 -5.78 -16.37
CA LYS A 83 6.20 -6.91 -15.51
C LYS A 83 6.31 -6.48 -14.04
N TYR A 84 5.90 -7.37 -13.16
CA TYR A 84 5.93 -7.17 -11.71
C TYR A 84 6.37 -8.43 -11.00
N LYS A 85 7.03 -8.26 -9.87
CA LYS A 85 7.26 -9.33 -8.91
C LYS A 85 6.28 -9.14 -7.75
N LEU A 86 5.53 -10.18 -7.44
CA LEU A 86 4.52 -10.19 -6.39
C LEU A 86 4.97 -11.13 -5.27
N GLU A 87 5.41 -10.59 -4.15
CA GLU A 87 5.58 -11.39 -2.93
C GLU A 87 4.28 -11.36 -2.16
N MET A 88 3.63 -12.51 -2.00
CA MET A 88 2.28 -12.60 -1.43
C MET A 88 2.21 -13.63 -0.32
N GLN A 89 1.43 -13.31 0.69
CA GLN A 89 0.86 -14.25 1.63
C GLN A 89 -0.65 -14.14 1.55
N SER A 90 -1.29 -15.17 1.01
CA SER A 90 -2.74 -15.19 0.74
C SER A 90 -3.58 -15.79 1.86
N ASP A 91 -2.93 -16.53 2.74
CA ASP A 91 -3.48 -17.09 3.98
C ASP A 91 -2.32 -17.42 4.93
N LEU A 92 -2.62 -18.03 6.08
CA LEU A 92 -1.62 -18.33 7.10
C LEU A 92 -0.50 -19.28 6.62
N ASP A 93 -0.80 -20.14 5.68
CA ASP A 93 0.08 -21.23 5.24
C ASP A 93 0.64 -21.01 3.82
N THR A 94 -0.01 -20.17 3.03
CA THR A 94 0.33 -19.98 1.62
C THR A 94 1.08 -18.66 1.41
N LYS A 95 2.40 -18.78 1.32
CA LYS A 95 3.30 -17.69 0.95
C LYS A 95 4.08 -18.05 -0.31
N GLY A 96 4.24 -17.08 -1.21
CA GLY A 96 5.00 -17.29 -2.45
C GLY A 96 5.35 -15.99 -3.16
N THR A 97 6.19 -16.16 -4.18
CA THR A 97 6.55 -15.09 -5.10
C THR A 97 6.06 -15.46 -6.50
N TYR A 98 5.37 -14.54 -7.13
CA TYR A 98 4.74 -14.75 -8.43
C TYR A 98 5.16 -13.67 -9.43
N ASP A 99 5.19 -14.02 -10.70
CA ASP A 99 5.40 -13.07 -11.78
C ASP A 99 4.06 -12.50 -12.24
N GLY A 100 3.96 -11.18 -12.18
CA GLY A 100 2.79 -10.43 -12.61
C GLY A 100 3.00 -9.77 -13.96
N ASN A 101 1.93 -9.60 -14.70
CA ASN A 101 1.91 -8.91 -15.98
C ASN A 101 0.78 -7.89 -16.03
N ASP A 102 1.02 -6.78 -16.72
CA ASP A 102 -0.03 -5.82 -17.04
C ASP A 102 -1.21 -6.47 -17.75
N SER A 103 -2.39 -6.05 -17.39
CA SER A 103 -3.62 -6.39 -18.09
C SER A 103 -4.55 -5.18 -18.16
N GLU A 104 -5.67 -5.34 -18.80
CA GLU A 104 -6.65 -4.25 -18.95
C GLU A 104 -7.17 -3.72 -17.60
N HIS A 105 -7.38 -4.61 -16.64
CA HIS A 105 -8.03 -4.28 -15.36
C HIS A 105 -7.14 -4.48 -14.13
N GLY A 106 -5.86 -4.78 -14.31
CA GLY A 106 -4.96 -4.99 -13.20
C GLY A 106 -3.73 -5.81 -13.54
N ILE A 107 -3.12 -6.40 -12.54
CA ILE A 107 -1.92 -7.23 -12.69
C ILE A 107 -2.33 -8.70 -12.65
N LYS A 108 -2.21 -9.38 -13.80
CA LYS A 108 -2.45 -10.83 -13.89
C LYS A 108 -1.24 -11.60 -13.40
N PHE A 109 -1.47 -12.67 -12.68
CA PHE A 109 -0.44 -13.60 -12.21
C PHE A 109 -0.97 -15.03 -12.13
N LYS A 110 -0.07 -15.98 -11.97
CA LYS A 110 -0.40 -17.40 -11.84
C LYS A 110 0.01 -17.91 -10.47
N ARG A 111 -0.93 -18.56 -9.78
CA ARG A 111 -0.68 -19.23 -8.51
C ARG A 111 -1.02 -20.70 -8.65
N GLY A 112 -0.01 -21.56 -8.72
CA GLY A 112 -0.19 -22.94 -9.14
C GLY A 112 -0.75 -23.02 -10.56
N ASN A 113 -1.93 -23.63 -10.73
CA ASN A 113 -2.62 -23.74 -12.01
C ASN A 113 -3.72 -22.68 -12.21
N GLU A 114 -3.93 -21.80 -11.23
CA GLU A 114 -4.98 -20.79 -11.26
C GLU A 114 -4.45 -19.46 -11.80
N GLU A 115 -5.10 -18.92 -12.83
CA GLU A 115 -4.88 -17.55 -13.28
C GLU A 115 -5.70 -16.59 -12.43
N LEU A 116 -5.03 -15.65 -11.82
CA LEU A 116 -5.56 -14.65 -10.90
C LEU A 116 -5.22 -13.24 -11.37
N SER A 117 -5.91 -12.26 -10.83
CA SER A 117 -5.63 -10.86 -11.12
C SER A 117 -5.82 -10.01 -9.87
N LEU A 118 -4.81 -9.18 -9.58
CA LEU A 118 -4.98 -8.07 -8.66
C LEU A 118 -5.75 -6.97 -9.40
N ARG A 119 -6.88 -6.55 -8.87
CA ARG A 119 -7.70 -5.44 -9.39
C ARG A 119 -7.92 -4.40 -8.31
N ARG A 120 -8.07 -3.15 -8.69
CA ARG A 120 -8.38 -2.06 -7.75
C ARG A 120 -9.82 -2.19 -7.23
N GLY A 121 -10.01 -1.85 -5.96
CA GLY A 121 -11.30 -1.80 -5.31
C GLY A 121 -11.22 -1.12 -3.95
N ASN A 122 -12.21 -1.35 -3.14
CA ASN A 122 -12.29 -0.87 -1.76
C ASN A 122 -12.43 -2.04 -0.78
N GLY A 123 -12.37 -1.74 0.54
CA GLY A 123 -12.40 -2.76 1.57
C GLY A 123 -13.69 -3.57 1.62
N ASP A 124 -14.82 -2.96 1.28
CA ASP A 124 -16.12 -3.64 1.29
C ASP A 124 -16.21 -4.71 0.19
N GLU A 125 -15.56 -4.46 -0.95
CA GLU A 125 -15.49 -5.40 -2.08
C GLU A 125 -14.58 -6.61 -1.81
N THR A 126 -13.77 -6.58 -0.76
CA THR A 126 -12.91 -7.73 -0.41
C THR A 126 -13.68 -8.88 0.24
N GLY A 127 -14.89 -8.65 0.73
CA GLY A 127 -15.63 -9.59 1.56
C GLY A 127 -15.09 -9.75 3.00
N LEU A 128 -14.03 -9.00 3.33
CA LEU A 128 -13.33 -9.09 4.63
C LEU A 128 -13.77 -7.96 5.56
N LYS A 129 -14.47 -8.28 6.62
CA LYS A 129 -15.04 -7.30 7.58
C LYS A 129 -14.00 -6.33 8.15
N TRP A 130 -12.78 -6.79 8.38
CA TRP A 130 -11.69 -5.99 8.94
C TRP A 130 -11.10 -4.97 7.97
N LEU A 131 -11.39 -5.11 6.69
CA LEU A 131 -11.00 -4.16 5.65
C LEU A 131 -12.14 -3.23 5.26
N ALA A 132 -13.35 -3.45 5.76
CA ALA A 132 -14.51 -2.64 5.46
C ALA A 132 -14.24 -1.14 5.71
N GLY A 133 -14.69 -0.30 4.79
CA GLY A 133 -14.48 1.15 4.84
C GLY A 133 -13.13 1.65 4.34
N LYS A 134 -12.12 0.80 4.15
CA LYS A 134 -10.86 1.20 3.51
C LYS A 134 -11.07 1.54 2.03
N LYS A 135 -10.39 2.58 1.56
CA LYS A 135 -10.63 3.15 0.22
C LYS A 135 -9.67 2.63 -0.84
N GLU A 136 -8.43 2.35 -0.45
CA GLU A 136 -7.42 1.85 -1.37
C GLU A 136 -7.13 0.39 -1.10
N CYS A 137 -7.70 -0.48 -1.94
CA CYS A 137 -7.52 -1.92 -1.84
C CYS A 137 -7.20 -2.53 -3.21
N LEU A 138 -6.52 -3.66 -3.16
CA LEU A 138 -6.30 -4.58 -4.26
C LEU A 138 -7.01 -5.89 -3.93
N ILE A 139 -7.80 -6.38 -4.86
CA ILE A 139 -8.64 -7.55 -4.67
C ILE A 139 -8.21 -8.62 -5.65
N VAL A 140 -8.04 -9.83 -5.16
CA VAL A 140 -7.80 -11.03 -5.98
C VAL A 140 -9.11 -11.76 -6.23
N LYS A 141 -9.82 -12.08 -5.17
CA LYS A 141 -11.13 -12.76 -5.17
C LYS A 141 -11.86 -12.47 -3.87
N ASP A 142 -13.09 -12.93 -3.75
CA ASP A 142 -13.84 -12.84 -2.50
C ASP A 142 -13.07 -13.51 -1.35
N GLY A 143 -12.93 -12.81 -0.23
CA GLY A 143 -12.12 -13.25 0.90
C GLY A 143 -10.62 -13.10 0.73
N GLU A 144 -10.12 -12.57 -0.39
CA GLU A 144 -8.70 -12.27 -0.58
C GLU A 144 -8.50 -10.86 -1.13
N GLY A 145 -8.10 -9.96 -0.25
CA GLY A 145 -7.86 -8.56 -0.55
C GLY A 145 -6.83 -7.94 0.38
N TYR A 146 -6.22 -6.87 -0.10
CA TYR A 146 -5.11 -6.18 0.55
C TYR A 146 -5.32 -4.69 0.42
N CYS A 147 -5.19 -3.95 1.50
CA CYS A 147 -5.40 -2.51 1.53
C CYS A 147 -4.18 -1.79 2.06
N ARG A 148 -4.09 -0.51 1.80
CA ARG A 148 -3.17 0.43 2.44
C ARG A 148 -3.94 1.67 2.90
N ASP A 149 -3.39 2.37 3.88
CA ASP A 149 -3.91 3.63 4.41
C ASP A 149 -3.38 4.81 3.61
#